data_2075303d1d7ee8d2a50367aa77e7085a
#
_entry.id   2075303d1d7ee8d2a50367aa77e7085a
#
_cell.length_a   1.000
_cell.length_b   1.000
_cell.length_c   1.000
_cell.angle_alpha   90.00
_cell.angle_beta   90.00
_cell.angle_gamma   90.00
#
_symmetry.space_group_name_H-M   'P 1'
#
loop_
_entity.id
_entity.type
_entity.pdbx_description
1 polymer ?
#
loop_
_entity_poly.entity_id
_entity_poly.type
_entity_poly.pdbx_seq_one_letter_code
_entity_poly.pdbx_strand_id
1 'polypeptide(L)'
;ITYDKTTNGFTAHLNFNNKQNDVSLKGLNIQFDVVVTLDDMGLHVSIPDDTIKENLEDGKLGYMMGDVYLFPLLGYTDRGDTDGYMILPDGNGIIVNFQDFYQDGTAKYKSGYSARVYGADVSLDTITTDDSSKEREDFNDSEDVIAPYFGMVHDYSAFNDGSHEKDIAVLGFVTSGEYACTIKGNFNGVNSSFENYVFANATYREVYQQPVDNASNSAMTEVTDIALQNLQIDFLLASGDEANYSGLANKTRELLKDKGIITEAKDLDYDVRIDFLGVDKENFLLFRRNVVATTIENIETIISKLQENGVEDIAAYYDGWQKDGMYNLPNTDFKVDSDLGGNSALKKLADKYDGTSVSLSLIQDMLTINDTTSNSTFTAMKLINKRTYSYTDRFLNVYKTFKYLTPSKTNEYLKTFADNVQKGGISNISLSGFTDTLSSYSLNSKKYTRKDAMDYYTSAMDEVIGKGMNVSMEEPSMYFWKYTDEYLDMPISSSMYVYTSSEIPFLTSVLKGSMKVYSEYVNFEANQTEFFLKLIETGVYPSFLLTYESPTVLQYTNSSWDYSSDYEQYISAVSYTHLRAHET
;
A
#
# COMPACT_ATOMS: atom_id res chain seq x y z
N ILE A 1 17.81 -16.89 29.43
CA ILE A 1 18.05 -17.14 28.04
C ILE A 1 19.08 -18.26 27.91
N THR A 2 18.84 -19.22 27.04
CA THR A 2 19.78 -20.28 26.63
C THR A 2 19.90 -20.29 25.11
N TYR A 3 20.96 -20.90 24.60
CA TYR A 3 21.26 -20.87 23.17
C TYR A 3 21.67 -22.24 22.66
N ASP A 4 21.08 -22.64 21.52
CA ASP A 4 21.52 -23.77 20.72
C ASP A 4 22.21 -23.26 19.46
N LYS A 5 23.48 -23.66 19.23
CA LYS A 5 24.23 -23.27 18.03
C LYS A 5 23.88 -24.15 16.85
N THR A 6 23.77 -23.54 15.68
CA THR A 6 23.68 -24.20 14.38
C THR A 6 24.92 -23.92 13.54
N THR A 7 24.99 -24.45 12.32
CA THR A 7 26.17 -24.27 11.42
C THR A 7 26.40 -22.81 11.05
N ASN A 8 25.32 -22.07 10.78
CA ASN A 8 25.35 -20.69 10.33
C ASN A 8 24.45 -19.77 11.16
N GLY A 9 24.28 -20.09 12.47
CA GLY A 9 23.45 -19.27 13.33
C GLY A 9 23.24 -19.86 14.71
N PHE A 10 22.10 -19.52 15.33
CA PHE A 10 21.72 -20.04 16.63
C PHE A 10 20.21 -19.92 16.85
N THR A 11 19.69 -20.68 17.80
CA THR A 11 18.36 -20.48 18.39
C THR A 11 18.51 -19.99 19.82
N ALA A 12 17.93 -18.85 20.13
CA ALA A 12 17.84 -18.32 21.49
C ALA A 12 16.48 -18.71 22.11
N HIS A 13 16.51 -19.45 23.21
CA HIS A 13 15.32 -19.81 23.99
C HIS A 13 15.10 -18.76 25.08
N LEU A 14 14.07 -17.95 24.92
CA LEU A 14 13.73 -16.89 25.86
C LEU A 14 12.66 -17.39 26.85
N ASN A 15 12.85 -17.04 28.09
CA ASN A 15 11.90 -17.34 29.16
C ASN A 15 11.79 -16.13 30.08
N PHE A 16 10.71 -15.41 29.99
CA PHE A 16 10.36 -14.29 30.84
C PHE A 16 9.49 -14.80 31.98
N ASN A 17 10.04 -14.88 33.18
CA ASN A 17 9.34 -15.36 34.34
C ASN A 17 9.69 -14.55 35.60
N ASN A 18 8.83 -14.63 36.60
CA ASN A 18 8.98 -13.94 37.90
C ASN A 18 9.88 -14.73 38.88
N LYS A 19 11.17 -14.90 38.55
CA LYS A 19 12.13 -15.58 39.44
C LYS A 19 12.43 -14.83 40.73
N GLN A 20 12.21 -13.52 40.77
CA GLN A 20 12.48 -12.69 41.93
C GLN A 20 11.27 -12.58 42.88
N ASN A 21 10.15 -13.26 42.60
CA ASN A 21 8.91 -13.18 43.33
C ASN A 21 8.39 -11.74 43.54
N ASP A 22 8.58 -10.88 42.53
CA ASP A 22 7.99 -9.55 42.51
C ASP A 22 6.46 -9.65 42.44
N VAL A 23 5.78 -9.02 43.36
CA VAL A 23 4.31 -9.06 43.44
C VAL A 23 3.66 -8.44 42.22
N SER A 24 4.31 -7.44 41.59
CA SER A 24 3.84 -6.78 40.37
C SER A 24 3.93 -7.69 39.14
N LEU A 25 4.79 -8.71 39.17
CA LEU A 25 5.03 -9.65 38.06
C LEU A 25 4.45 -11.05 38.36
N LYS A 26 3.52 -11.15 39.32
CA LYS A 26 2.87 -12.41 39.65
C LYS A 26 2.17 -13.00 38.43
N GLY A 27 2.47 -14.26 38.10
CA GLY A 27 1.92 -14.96 36.94
C GLY A 27 2.66 -14.71 35.60
N LEU A 28 3.75 -13.92 35.59
CA LEU A 28 4.57 -13.75 34.40
C LEU A 28 5.28 -15.07 34.07
N ASN A 29 4.96 -15.62 32.91
CA ASN A 29 5.66 -16.76 32.33
C ASN A 29 5.36 -16.81 30.84
N ILE A 30 6.20 -16.14 30.05
CA ILE A 30 6.14 -16.12 28.57
C ILE A 30 7.42 -16.72 28.04
N GLN A 31 7.31 -17.67 27.13
CA GLN A 31 8.43 -18.35 26.49
C GLN A 31 8.26 -18.31 24.97
N PHE A 32 9.35 -18.11 24.26
CA PHE A 32 9.42 -18.25 22.81
C PHE A 32 10.88 -18.38 22.35
N ASP A 33 11.06 -18.86 21.15
CA ASP A 33 12.37 -18.99 20.51
C ASP A 33 12.59 -17.88 19.49
N VAL A 34 13.82 -17.39 19.42
CA VAL A 34 14.29 -16.52 18.33
C VAL A 34 15.34 -17.30 17.56
N VAL A 35 15.04 -17.58 16.31
CA VAL A 35 15.94 -18.27 15.38
C VAL A 35 16.68 -17.22 14.57
N VAL A 36 18.00 -17.29 14.56
CA VAL A 36 18.90 -16.39 13.83
C VAL A 36 19.78 -17.22 12.91
N THR A 37 19.78 -16.91 11.63
CA THR A 37 20.68 -17.49 10.64
C THR A 37 21.40 -16.39 9.86
N LEU A 38 22.59 -16.70 9.35
CA LEU A 38 23.43 -15.80 8.55
C LEU A 38 23.80 -16.49 7.24
N ASP A 39 23.66 -15.79 6.15
CA ASP A 39 24.14 -16.18 4.82
C ASP A 39 24.78 -14.98 4.07
N ASP A 40 24.97 -15.12 2.76
CA ASP A 40 25.62 -14.08 1.95
C ASP A 40 24.75 -12.82 1.78
N MET A 41 23.42 -12.93 2.00
CA MET A 41 22.51 -11.78 1.96
C MET A 41 22.53 -10.99 3.27
N GLY A 42 22.66 -11.67 4.40
CA GLY A 42 22.65 -11.03 5.71
C GLY A 42 22.11 -11.90 6.82
N LEU A 43 21.42 -11.29 7.78
CA LEU A 43 20.83 -11.93 8.95
C LEU A 43 19.33 -12.20 8.72
N HIS A 44 18.90 -13.43 8.98
CA HIS A 44 17.49 -13.83 8.95
C HIS A 44 17.04 -14.14 10.38
N VAL A 45 16.03 -13.41 10.86
CA VAL A 45 15.59 -13.50 12.25
C VAL A 45 14.09 -13.81 12.27
N SER A 46 13.69 -14.87 12.97
CA SER A 46 12.29 -15.27 13.07
C SER A 46 11.86 -15.72 14.46
N ILE A 47 10.57 -15.64 14.72
CA ILE A 47 9.91 -16.23 15.89
C ILE A 47 8.90 -17.26 15.39
N PRO A 48 9.19 -18.57 15.50
CA PRO A 48 8.23 -19.61 15.13
C PRO A 48 7.05 -19.64 16.12
N ASP A 49 5.83 -19.63 15.60
CA ASP A 49 4.60 -19.54 16.40
C ASP A 49 4.42 -20.69 17.39
N ASP A 50 4.84 -21.90 17.01
CA ASP A 50 4.72 -23.12 17.82
C ASP A 50 5.62 -23.09 19.06
N THR A 51 6.57 -22.18 19.13
CA THR A 51 7.46 -21.96 20.28
C THR A 51 6.87 -21.01 21.32
N ILE A 52 5.85 -20.21 20.94
CA ILE A 52 5.23 -19.22 21.81
C ILE A 52 4.35 -19.92 22.84
N LYS A 53 4.66 -19.72 24.13
CA LYS A 53 3.90 -20.23 25.25
C LYS A 53 3.60 -19.12 26.24
N GLU A 54 2.34 -18.95 26.55
CA GLU A 54 1.86 -17.99 27.54
C GLU A 54 1.21 -18.72 28.71
N ASN A 55 1.45 -18.27 29.94
CA ASN A 55 0.89 -18.89 31.10
C ASN A 55 -0.56 -18.48 31.33
N LEU A 56 -1.44 -19.45 31.48
CA LEU A 56 -2.84 -19.25 31.89
C LEU A 56 -2.95 -19.42 33.41
N GLU A 57 -3.34 -18.36 34.10
CA GLU A 57 -3.66 -18.39 35.50
C GLU A 57 -5.19 -18.41 35.69
N ASP A 58 -5.74 -19.44 36.35
CA ASP A 58 -7.18 -19.64 36.57
C ASP A 58 -8.06 -19.55 35.29
N GLY A 59 -7.55 -20.06 34.18
CA GLY A 59 -8.24 -19.98 32.87
C GLY A 59 -8.20 -18.60 32.21
N LYS A 60 -7.44 -17.65 32.73
CA LYS A 60 -7.17 -16.35 32.18
C LYS A 60 -5.68 -16.21 31.87
N LEU A 61 -5.36 -15.46 30.84
CA LEU A 61 -3.98 -15.05 30.55
C LEU A 61 -3.52 -14.09 31.66
N GLY A 62 -2.48 -14.44 32.41
CA GLY A 62 -1.87 -13.57 33.41
C GLY A 62 -1.08 -12.44 32.74
N TYR A 63 -0.15 -12.82 31.86
CA TYR A 63 0.61 -11.93 30.97
C TYR A 63 0.54 -12.45 29.54
N MET A 64 0.48 -11.55 28.61
CA MET A 64 0.33 -11.83 27.19
C MET A 64 1.46 -11.17 26.40
N MET A 65 1.86 -11.80 25.32
CA MET A 65 2.77 -11.23 24.36
C MET A 65 2.07 -10.07 23.63
N GLY A 66 2.58 -8.88 23.77
CA GLY A 66 2.10 -7.67 23.12
C GLY A 66 2.98 -7.31 21.94
N ASP A 67 3.87 -6.32 22.12
CA ASP A 67 4.82 -5.89 21.11
C ASP A 67 6.17 -6.58 21.24
N VAL A 68 6.81 -6.84 20.10
CA VAL A 68 8.18 -7.37 20.03
C VAL A 68 9.02 -6.52 19.09
N TYR A 69 10.22 -6.20 19.54
CA TYR A 69 11.23 -5.49 18.76
C TYR A 69 12.43 -6.42 18.56
N LEU A 70 12.61 -6.91 17.34
CA LEU A 70 13.77 -7.75 16.99
C LEU A 70 14.93 -6.88 16.54
N PHE A 71 16.03 -6.94 17.29
CA PHE A 71 17.26 -6.18 17.01
C PHE A 71 17.04 -4.68 16.72
N PRO A 72 16.30 -3.94 17.59
CA PRO A 72 15.91 -2.55 17.31
C PRO A 72 17.12 -1.59 17.21
N LEU A 73 18.26 -1.98 17.73
CA LEU A 73 19.49 -1.19 17.67
C LEU A 73 20.51 -1.71 16.64
N LEU A 74 20.09 -2.58 15.72
CA LEU A 74 20.99 -3.04 14.66
C LEU A 74 21.25 -1.88 13.67
N GLY A 75 22.50 -1.45 13.60
CA GLY A 75 22.89 -0.30 12.80
C GLY A 75 22.63 1.07 13.44
N TYR A 76 22.32 1.13 14.74
CA TYR A 76 22.17 2.41 15.44
C TYR A 76 23.44 3.26 15.38
N THR A 77 23.31 4.56 15.53
CA THR A 77 24.43 5.47 15.68
C THR A 77 24.17 6.47 16.80
N ASP A 78 25.25 6.76 17.56
CA ASP A 78 25.24 7.84 18.53
C ASP A 78 25.40 9.19 17.81
N ARG A 79 24.99 10.24 18.49
CA ARG A 79 25.10 11.61 18.01
C ARG A 79 26.56 12.00 17.76
N GLY A 80 26.88 12.29 16.50
CA GLY A 80 28.20 12.78 16.11
C GLY A 80 29.24 11.69 15.85
N ASP A 81 28.85 10.41 15.97
CA ASP A 81 29.78 9.31 15.74
C ASP A 81 30.11 9.11 14.27
N THR A 82 29.12 9.29 13.40
CA THR A 82 29.28 9.07 11.97
C THR A 82 28.30 9.94 11.18
N ASP A 83 28.66 10.24 9.94
CA ASP A 83 27.74 10.74 8.94
C ASP A 83 26.93 9.58 8.33
N GLY A 84 25.85 9.91 7.65
CA GLY A 84 24.98 8.94 7.02
C GLY A 84 23.50 9.28 7.19
N TYR A 85 22.67 8.29 6.94
CA TYR A 85 21.22 8.52 6.92
C TYR A 85 20.41 7.28 7.27
N MET A 86 19.19 7.51 7.70
CA MET A 86 18.13 6.50 7.80
C MET A 86 17.36 6.42 6.49
N ILE A 87 16.90 5.21 6.15
CA ILE A 87 15.95 4.95 5.05
C ILE A 87 14.62 4.57 5.67
N LEU A 88 13.56 5.26 5.28
CA LEU A 88 12.20 5.07 5.80
C LEU A 88 11.19 4.92 4.65
N PRO A 89 10.14 4.09 4.84
CA PRO A 89 9.10 3.86 3.85
C PRO A 89 8.05 4.99 3.90
N ASP A 90 8.18 5.94 3.01
CA ASP A 90 7.25 7.05 2.82
C ASP A 90 7.21 7.39 1.33
N GLY A 91 6.08 7.17 0.66
CA GLY A 91 5.98 7.18 -0.79
C GLY A 91 6.98 6.20 -1.43
N ASN A 92 7.75 6.67 -2.40
CA ASN A 92 8.80 5.85 -3.05
C ASN A 92 9.99 5.56 -2.12
N GLY A 93 10.15 6.32 -1.05
CA GLY A 93 11.17 6.23 -0.02
C GLY A 93 11.80 7.57 0.31
N ILE A 94 12.18 7.74 1.57
CA ILE A 94 12.88 8.93 2.05
C ILE A 94 14.17 8.57 2.76
N ILE A 95 15.10 9.52 2.77
CA ILE A 95 16.24 9.51 3.67
C ILE A 95 16.12 10.64 4.70
N VAL A 96 16.66 10.35 5.88
CA VAL A 96 16.74 11.30 6.99
C VAL A 96 18.17 11.28 7.51
N ASN A 97 18.91 12.37 7.29
CA ASN A 97 20.33 12.46 7.66
C ASN A 97 20.51 12.46 9.18
N PHE A 98 21.54 11.79 9.68
CA PHE A 98 21.81 11.69 11.11
C PHE A 98 22.05 13.04 11.81
N GLN A 99 22.51 14.04 11.07
CA GLN A 99 22.89 15.34 11.62
C GLN A 99 21.76 16.39 11.58
N ASP A 100 20.64 16.09 10.93
CA ASP A 100 19.59 17.08 10.68
C ASP A 100 18.69 17.39 11.89
N PHE A 101 18.82 16.63 13.00
CA PHE A 101 17.90 16.71 14.14
C PHE A 101 18.20 17.81 15.15
N TYR A 102 19.44 18.30 15.16
CA TYR A 102 19.89 19.27 16.14
C TYR A 102 20.29 20.58 15.47
N GLN A 103 19.68 21.67 15.95
CA GLN A 103 20.12 23.02 15.63
C GLN A 103 20.32 23.78 16.93
N ASP A 104 21.52 24.35 17.13
CA ASP A 104 21.86 25.18 18.30
C ASP A 104 21.60 24.52 19.68
N GLY A 105 21.78 23.19 19.76
CA GLY A 105 21.61 22.44 21.00
C GLY A 105 20.16 22.10 21.36
N THR A 106 19.20 22.39 20.45
CA THR A 106 17.77 22.11 20.64
C THR A 106 17.28 21.09 19.61
N ALA A 107 16.41 20.18 20.01
CA ALA A 107 15.75 19.27 19.08
C ALA A 107 14.90 20.05 18.07
N LYS A 108 15.16 19.82 16.79
CA LYS A 108 14.48 20.49 15.67
C LYS A 108 13.04 19.99 15.50
N TYR A 109 12.79 18.73 15.83
CA TYR A 109 11.51 18.05 15.64
C TYR A 109 10.91 17.61 16.96
N LYS A 110 9.59 17.35 16.97
CA LYS A 110 8.85 16.98 18.18
C LYS A 110 8.52 15.49 18.26
N SER A 111 8.55 14.78 17.14
CA SER A 111 8.25 13.36 17.04
C SER A 111 9.16 12.70 16.04
N GLY A 112 9.42 11.41 16.23
CA GLY A 112 10.07 10.56 15.23
C GLY A 112 9.07 10.02 14.20
N TYR A 113 9.57 9.17 13.31
CA TYR A 113 8.74 8.46 12.33
C TYR A 113 7.98 7.31 12.98
N SER A 114 6.72 7.12 12.64
CA SER A 114 5.92 5.97 13.05
C SER A 114 4.78 5.77 12.05
N ALA A 115 4.86 4.73 11.23
CA ALA A 115 3.84 4.41 10.24
C ALA A 115 3.52 2.92 10.24
N ARG A 116 2.24 2.59 10.20
CA ARG A 116 1.74 1.22 10.17
C ARG A 116 1.86 0.65 8.77
N VAL A 117 2.36 -0.57 8.68
CA VAL A 117 2.46 -1.29 7.39
C VAL A 117 1.04 -1.56 6.86
N TYR A 118 0.82 -1.26 5.58
CA TYR A 118 -0.47 -1.34 4.87
C TYR A 118 -1.57 -0.45 5.49
N GLY A 119 -1.19 0.73 5.92
CA GLY A 119 -2.10 1.75 6.43
C GLY A 119 -2.79 1.44 7.75
N ALA A 120 -3.73 2.30 8.11
CA ALA A 120 -4.48 2.21 9.36
C ALA A 120 -5.45 1.02 9.37
N ASP A 121 -5.62 0.38 10.53
CA ASP A 121 -6.72 -0.57 10.74
C ASP A 121 -7.99 0.19 11.11
N VAL A 122 -8.82 0.50 10.12
CA VAL A 122 -10.06 1.28 10.33
C VAL A 122 -11.02 0.63 11.33
N SER A 123 -10.87 -0.68 11.59
CA SER A 123 -11.69 -1.40 12.57
C SER A 123 -11.29 -1.13 14.01
N LEU A 124 -10.05 -0.77 14.25
CA LEU A 124 -9.49 -0.46 15.58
C LEU A 124 -9.43 1.05 15.82
N ASP A 125 -8.97 1.81 14.83
CA ASP A 125 -8.62 3.22 14.99
C ASP A 125 -9.85 4.13 15.17
N THR A 126 -10.99 3.78 14.59
CA THR A 126 -12.27 4.49 14.78
C THR A 126 -12.91 4.29 16.14
N ILE A 127 -12.42 3.37 16.98
CA ILE A 127 -13.00 3.09 18.30
C ILE A 127 -12.50 4.08 19.35
N THR A 128 -11.28 4.57 19.21
CA THR A 128 -10.61 5.47 20.16
C THR A 128 -11.03 6.92 20.02
N THR A 129 -11.68 7.26 18.91
CA THR A 129 -12.13 8.62 18.62
C THR A 129 -13.62 8.61 18.34
N ASP A 130 -14.41 9.00 19.34
CA ASP A 130 -15.83 9.36 19.16
C ASP A 130 -15.90 10.74 18.49
N ASP A 131 -15.19 10.86 17.40
CA ASP A 131 -15.14 12.10 16.65
C ASP A 131 -15.91 11.97 15.36
N SER A 132 -17.25 12.06 15.52
CA SER A 132 -18.12 12.36 14.40
C SER A 132 -17.80 13.71 13.74
N SER A 133 -16.83 14.45 14.27
CA SER A 133 -16.31 15.72 13.82
C SER A 133 -14.89 15.62 13.26
N LYS A 134 -14.26 14.44 13.17
CA LYS A 134 -13.09 14.29 12.31
C LYS A 134 -13.55 14.43 10.87
N GLU A 135 -13.79 15.69 10.50
CA GLU A 135 -13.55 16.13 9.15
C GLU A 135 -12.17 15.62 8.82
N ARG A 136 -12.04 14.88 7.75
CA ARG A 136 -10.76 14.67 7.14
C ARG A 136 -10.21 16.07 6.81
N GLU A 137 -9.49 16.69 7.75
CA GLU A 137 -8.70 17.89 7.51
C GLU A 137 -7.40 17.49 6.79
N ASP A 138 -7.52 16.62 5.82
CA ASP A 138 -6.37 16.04 5.16
C ASP A 138 -5.98 16.87 3.95
N PHE A 139 -5.34 17.99 4.23
CA PHE A 139 -4.47 18.64 3.27
C PHE A 139 -3.05 18.02 3.24
N ASN A 140 -2.78 17.03 4.09
CA ASN A 140 -1.58 16.23 4.12
C ASN A 140 -1.99 14.77 4.36
N ASP A 141 -2.46 14.09 3.35
CA ASP A 141 -2.53 12.63 3.37
C ASP A 141 -1.09 12.12 3.45
N SER A 142 -0.78 11.38 4.52
CA SER A 142 0.49 10.68 4.61
C SER A 142 0.42 9.45 3.74
N GLU A 143 1.48 9.23 2.96
CA GLU A 143 1.63 8.03 2.16
C GLU A 143 1.60 6.78 3.02
N ASP A 144 0.86 5.77 2.62
CA ASP A 144 0.79 4.50 3.32
C ASP A 144 2.08 3.68 3.10
N VAL A 145 2.46 2.90 4.11
CA VAL A 145 3.60 1.99 4.03
C VAL A 145 3.19 0.73 3.26
N ILE A 146 3.44 0.72 1.96
CA ILE A 146 3.10 -0.40 1.06
C ILE A 146 4.10 -1.55 1.12
N ALA A 147 5.33 -1.30 1.63
CA ALA A 147 6.36 -2.31 1.83
C ALA A 147 7.14 -2.06 3.13
N PRO A 148 7.38 -3.11 3.95
CA PRO A 148 7.85 -2.97 5.32
C PRO A 148 9.38 -2.96 5.44
N TYR A 149 10.05 -1.92 4.96
CA TYR A 149 11.50 -1.75 5.04
C TYR A 149 11.92 -0.61 5.96
N PHE A 150 13.14 -0.68 6.46
CA PHE A 150 13.78 0.35 7.28
C PHE A 150 15.28 0.14 7.27
N GLY A 151 16.07 1.20 7.18
CA GLY A 151 17.50 1.02 7.01
C GLY A 151 18.36 2.12 7.63
N MET A 152 19.66 1.81 7.78
CA MET A 152 20.70 2.71 8.24
C MET A 152 21.89 2.59 7.30
N VAL A 153 22.41 3.72 6.83
CA VAL A 153 23.61 3.81 6.01
C VAL A 153 24.62 4.68 6.74
N HIS A 154 25.81 4.17 6.99
CA HIS A 154 26.90 4.84 7.66
C HIS A 154 27.99 5.21 6.66
N ASP A 155 28.25 6.50 6.53
CA ASP A 155 29.33 7.04 5.73
C ASP A 155 30.53 7.31 6.64
N TYR A 156 31.57 6.48 6.53
CA TYR A 156 32.79 6.61 7.28
C TYR A 156 33.88 7.40 6.55
N SER A 157 33.60 7.96 5.38
CA SER A 157 34.53 8.72 4.58
C SER A 157 35.11 9.95 5.31
N ALA A 158 34.34 10.51 6.26
CA ALA A 158 34.78 11.62 7.10
C ALA A 158 35.75 11.21 8.23
N PHE A 159 35.84 9.91 8.55
CA PHE A 159 36.71 9.38 9.60
C PHE A 159 38.09 8.99 9.05
N ASN A 160 39.00 9.94 9.03
CA ASN A 160 40.40 9.70 8.61
C ASN A 160 41.27 9.07 9.72
N ASP A 161 40.68 8.35 10.66
CA ASP A 161 41.40 7.78 11.80
C ASP A 161 41.95 6.36 11.55
N GLY A 162 41.64 5.75 10.40
CA GLY A 162 42.03 4.39 10.03
C GLY A 162 41.31 3.28 10.82
N SER A 163 40.29 3.63 11.62
CA SER A 163 39.50 2.67 12.39
C SER A 163 38.40 2.02 11.56
N HIS A 164 37.96 2.67 10.48
CA HIS A 164 36.92 2.20 9.57
C HIS A 164 37.45 2.23 8.13
N GLU A 165 37.44 1.09 7.47
CA GLU A 165 37.97 0.96 6.11
C GLU A 165 36.93 1.16 5.02
N LYS A 166 35.62 1.02 5.34
CA LYS A 166 34.53 1.03 4.36
C LYS A 166 33.21 1.51 4.99
N ASP A 167 32.40 2.13 4.16
CA ASP A 167 31.02 2.40 4.48
C ASP A 167 30.26 1.10 4.71
N ILE A 168 29.26 1.13 5.58
CA ILE A 168 28.42 0.00 5.88
C ILE A 168 26.95 0.41 5.85
N ALA A 169 26.08 -0.52 5.47
CA ALA A 169 24.65 -0.31 5.50
C ALA A 169 23.92 -1.57 5.96
N VAL A 170 22.78 -1.37 6.61
CA VAL A 170 21.84 -2.41 7.00
C VAL A 170 20.44 -2.00 6.61
N LEU A 171 19.68 -2.91 6.02
CA LEU A 171 18.26 -2.74 5.76
C LEU A 171 17.51 -3.91 6.37
N GLY A 172 16.60 -3.64 7.30
CA GLY A 172 15.60 -4.59 7.77
C GLY A 172 14.42 -4.62 6.81
N PHE A 173 13.96 -5.81 6.48
CA PHE A 173 12.76 -6.04 5.68
C PHE A 173 11.89 -7.11 6.34
N VAL A 174 10.63 -6.77 6.68
CA VAL A 174 9.72 -7.74 7.28
C VAL A 174 9.11 -8.60 6.17
N THR A 175 9.52 -9.84 6.06
CA THR A 175 9.11 -10.75 4.99
C THR A 175 8.00 -11.71 5.40
N SER A 176 7.64 -11.73 6.68
CA SER A 176 6.46 -12.44 7.21
C SER A 176 5.95 -11.79 8.49
N GLY A 177 4.64 -11.69 8.66
CA GLY A 177 4.00 -11.00 9.78
C GLY A 177 3.95 -9.48 9.62
N GLU A 178 4.29 -8.95 8.45
CA GLU A 178 4.38 -7.53 8.12
C GLU A 178 3.08 -6.78 8.35
N TYR A 179 1.95 -7.41 8.10
CA TYR A 179 0.60 -6.85 8.29
C TYR A 179 0.29 -6.44 9.74
N ALA A 180 1.08 -6.89 10.70
CA ALA A 180 0.96 -6.55 12.12
C ALA A 180 2.13 -5.69 12.61
N CYS A 181 2.89 -5.08 11.70
CA CYS A 181 4.06 -4.27 12.04
C CYS A 181 3.80 -2.77 11.87
N THR A 182 4.55 -2.00 12.65
CA THR A 182 4.69 -0.54 12.53
C THR A 182 6.18 -0.23 12.38
N ILE A 183 6.56 0.48 11.33
CA ILE A 183 7.94 0.95 11.18
C ILE A 183 8.13 2.22 12.00
N LYS A 184 9.21 2.24 12.80
CA LYS A 184 9.53 3.35 13.69
C LYS A 184 10.95 3.84 13.44
N GLY A 185 11.09 5.17 13.38
CA GLY A 185 12.38 5.86 13.36
C GLY A 185 12.52 6.74 14.60
N ASN A 186 13.49 6.43 15.44
CA ASN A 186 13.83 7.22 16.60
C ASN A 186 14.97 8.18 16.26
N PHE A 187 14.76 9.44 16.53
CA PHE A 187 15.68 10.49 16.18
C PHE A 187 16.38 11.04 17.42
N ASN A 188 17.67 11.24 17.29
CA ASN A 188 18.51 11.86 18.31
C ASN A 188 17.94 13.20 18.78
N GLY A 189 17.76 13.35 20.09
CA GLY A 189 17.20 14.52 20.72
C GLY A 189 15.67 14.64 20.65
N VAL A 190 15.00 13.72 19.98
CA VAL A 190 13.52 13.65 19.89
C VAL A 190 12.98 12.51 20.75
N ASN A 191 13.25 11.28 20.39
CA ASN A 191 12.80 10.09 21.11
C ASN A 191 13.89 9.52 22.03
N SER A 192 15.16 9.78 21.71
CA SER A 192 16.34 9.44 22.48
C SER A 192 17.21 10.65 22.70
N SER A 193 18.01 10.65 23.78
CA SER A 193 18.92 11.78 24.06
C SER A 193 20.15 11.80 23.15
N PHE A 194 20.52 10.66 22.55
CA PHE A 194 21.79 10.50 21.84
C PHE A 194 21.75 9.63 20.59
N GLU A 195 20.74 8.76 20.44
CA GLU A 195 20.77 7.68 19.44
C GLU A 195 19.82 7.91 18.29
N ASN A 196 20.26 7.56 17.07
CA ASN A 196 19.41 7.38 15.89
C ASN A 196 19.28 5.88 15.62
N TYR A 197 18.05 5.38 15.44
CA TYR A 197 17.81 3.99 15.06
C TYR A 197 16.44 3.81 14.45
N VAL A 198 16.30 2.79 13.61
CA VAL A 198 15.07 2.41 12.93
C VAL A 198 14.77 0.94 13.17
N PHE A 199 13.49 0.59 13.31
CA PHE A 199 13.09 -0.78 13.59
C PHE A 199 11.63 -1.05 13.22
N ALA A 200 11.28 -2.33 13.13
CA ALA A 200 9.90 -2.78 13.08
C ALA A 200 9.39 -3.12 14.48
N ASN A 201 8.29 -2.52 14.87
CA ASN A 201 7.48 -2.94 16.01
C ASN A 201 6.47 -3.97 15.53
N ALA A 202 6.63 -5.22 15.95
CA ALA A 202 5.73 -6.31 15.64
C ALA A 202 4.70 -6.50 16.76
N THR A 203 3.42 -6.30 16.44
CA THR A 203 2.31 -6.33 17.41
C THR A 203 1.62 -7.69 17.35
N TYR A 204 1.82 -8.52 18.37
CA TYR A 204 1.16 -9.83 18.50
C TYR A 204 -0.32 -9.71 18.88
N ARG A 205 -0.66 -8.71 19.67
CA ARG A 205 -2.03 -8.46 20.15
C ARG A 205 -2.34 -6.97 20.10
N GLU A 206 -3.44 -6.63 19.46
CA GLU A 206 -3.96 -5.28 19.44
C GLU A 206 -4.77 -4.97 20.69
N VAL A 207 -4.65 -3.75 21.18
CA VAL A 207 -5.43 -3.22 22.30
C VAL A 207 -6.42 -2.20 21.77
N TYR A 208 -7.70 -2.35 22.07
CA TYR A 208 -8.73 -1.45 21.58
C TYR A 208 -9.76 -1.12 22.66
N GLN A 209 -10.53 -0.07 22.43
CA GLN A 209 -11.61 0.35 23.34
C GLN A 209 -12.95 -0.19 22.84
N GLN A 210 -13.65 -0.93 23.70
CA GLN A 210 -15.00 -1.41 23.46
C GLN A 210 -16.00 -0.53 24.19
N PRO A 211 -16.87 0.26 23.49
CA PRO A 211 -17.92 1.00 24.16
C PRO A 211 -18.87 0.06 24.93
N VAL A 212 -19.20 0.39 26.17
CA VAL A 212 -20.09 -0.43 27.00
C VAL A 212 -21.54 0.05 26.99
N ASP A 213 -21.78 1.26 26.47
CA ASP A 213 -23.13 1.83 26.29
C ASP A 213 -23.27 2.55 24.94
N ASN A 214 -24.52 2.88 24.60
CA ASN A 214 -24.82 3.58 23.33
C ASN A 214 -24.48 5.08 23.38
N ALA A 215 -24.18 5.61 24.56
CA ALA A 215 -23.86 7.03 24.75
C ALA A 215 -22.36 7.31 24.67
N SER A 216 -21.53 6.26 24.51
CA SER A 216 -20.06 6.31 24.40
C SER A 216 -19.35 7.00 25.59
N ASN A 217 -20.04 7.09 26.75
CA ASN A 217 -19.48 7.73 27.95
C ASN A 217 -18.53 6.84 28.72
N SER A 218 -18.52 5.56 28.44
CA SER A 218 -17.62 4.60 29.07
C SER A 218 -17.19 3.53 28.07
N ALA A 219 -15.95 3.11 28.16
CA ALA A 219 -15.38 2.05 27.34
C ALA A 219 -14.59 1.07 28.20
N MET A 220 -14.58 -0.18 27.79
CA MET A 220 -13.72 -1.22 28.35
C MET A 220 -12.52 -1.42 27.42
N THR A 221 -11.33 -1.54 28.01
CA THR A 221 -10.16 -1.94 27.24
C THR A 221 -10.24 -3.44 26.97
N GLU A 222 -10.17 -3.81 25.72
CA GLU A 222 -10.15 -5.18 25.22
C GLU A 222 -8.83 -5.46 24.52
N VAL A 223 -8.44 -6.74 24.50
CA VAL A 223 -7.25 -7.22 23.80
C VAL A 223 -7.68 -8.27 22.79
N THR A 224 -7.08 -8.26 21.61
CA THR A 224 -7.36 -9.29 20.60
C THR A 224 -6.73 -10.63 20.96
N ASP A 225 -7.14 -11.70 20.29
CA ASP A 225 -6.32 -12.90 20.18
C ASP A 225 -5.02 -12.60 19.43
N ILE A 226 -4.08 -13.55 19.40
CA ILE A 226 -2.84 -13.39 18.62
C ILE A 226 -3.19 -13.15 17.16
N ALA A 227 -2.78 -11.99 16.64
CA ALA A 227 -3.02 -11.58 15.27
C ALA A 227 -1.81 -11.82 14.37
N LEU A 228 -0.59 -11.66 14.91
CA LEU A 228 0.65 -11.87 14.19
C LEU A 228 1.01 -13.36 14.16
N GLN A 229 1.46 -13.84 13.00
CA GLN A 229 1.90 -15.21 12.78
C GLN A 229 3.24 -15.25 12.05
N ASN A 230 4.13 -16.13 12.49
CA ASN A 230 5.41 -16.43 11.85
C ASN A 230 6.23 -15.18 11.52
N LEU A 231 6.49 -14.33 12.52
CA LEU A 231 7.31 -13.14 12.34
C LEU A 231 8.68 -13.48 11.76
N GLN A 232 9.04 -12.84 10.65
CA GLN A 232 10.37 -12.91 10.08
C GLN A 232 10.83 -11.53 9.60
N ILE A 233 12.03 -11.15 10.01
CA ILE A 233 12.74 -9.94 9.53
C ILE A 233 14.06 -10.40 8.94
N ASP A 234 14.30 -10.03 7.68
CA ASP A 234 15.57 -10.25 6.99
C ASP A 234 16.35 -8.94 7.01
N PHE A 235 17.56 -8.96 7.61
CA PHE A 235 18.45 -7.82 7.66
C PHE A 235 19.53 -7.98 6.59
N LEU A 236 19.41 -7.23 5.51
CA LEU A 236 20.34 -7.17 4.40
C LEU A 236 21.55 -6.32 4.79
N LEU A 237 22.74 -6.82 4.53
CA LEU A 237 23.99 -6.16 4.86
C LEU A 237 24.74 -5.76 3.59
N ALA A 238 25.26 -4.53 3.57
CA ALA A 238 26.06 -4.03 2.47
C ALA A 238 27.32 -3.29 3.00
N SER A 239 28.39 -3.26 2.20
CA SER A 239 29.61 -2.55 2.56
C SER A 239 30.31 -1.98 1.32
N GLY A 240 31.12 -0.92 1.51
CA GLY A 240 31.82 -0.24 0.44
C GLY A 240 30.87 0.39 -0.58
N ASP A 241 31.12 0.21 -1.87
CA ASP A 241 30.36 0.85 -2.94
C ASP A 241 28.86 0.48 -2.98
N GLU A 242 28.48 -0.64 -2.34
CA GLU A 242 27.08 -1.06 -2.21
C GLU A 242 26.40 -0.52 -0.94
N ALA A 243 27.13 0.14 -0.03
CA ALA A 243 26.59 0.70 1.20
C ALA A 243 25.83 2.00 0.96
N ASN A 244 24.77 1.94 0.20
CA ASN A 244 23.86 3.06 -0.09
C ASN A 244 22.45 2.54 -0.42
N TYR A 245 21.48 3.43 -0.56
CA TYR A 245 20.09 3.05 -0.83
C TYR A 245 19.93 2.23 -2.13
N SER A 246 20.73 2.52 -3.15
CA SER A 246 20.65 1.82 -4.44
C SER A 246 21.16 0.38 -4.34
N GLY A 247 22.29 0.16 -3.66
CA GLY A 247 22.81 -1.18 -3.37
C GLY A 247 21.86 -2.00 -2.50
N LEU A 248 21.28 -1.37 -1.48
CA LEU A 248 20.25 -2.00 -0.64
C LEU A 248 18.97 -2.33 -1.42
N ALA A 249 18.52 -1.47 -2.34
CA ALA A 249 17.38 -1.75 -3.21
C ALA A 249 17.63 -2.96 -4.12
N ASN A 250 18.84 -3.10 -4.68
CA ASN A 250 19.23 -4.27 -5.46
C ASN A 250 19.18 -5.57 -4.63
N LYS A 251 19.76 -5.55 -3.43
CA LYS A 251 19.71 -6.71 -2.51
C LYS A 251 18.27 -7.05 -2.09
N THR A 252 17.45 -6.03 -1.87
CA THR A 252 16.01 -6.22 -1.57
C THR A 252 15.30 -6.90 -2.73
N ARG A 253 15.55 -6.47 -3.97
CA ARG A 253 14.97 -7.10 -5.17
C ARG A 253 15.34 -8.59 -5.26
N GLU A 254 16.62 -8.92 -5.02
CA GLU A 254 17.08 -10.32 -4.99
C GLU A 254 16.35 -11.13 -3.92
N LEU A 255 16.28 -10.61 -2.68
CA LEU A 255 15.56 -11.24 -1.59
C LEU A 255 14.08 -11.50 -1.95
N LEU A 256 13.39 -10.51 -2.50
CA LEU A 256 11.97 -10.64 -2.82
C LEU A 256 11.72 -11.61 -3.99
N LYS A 257 12.65 -11.70 -4.97
CA LYS A 257 12.63 -12.71 -6.02
C LYS A 257 12.83 -14.12 -5.44
N ASP A 258 13.80 -14.30 -4.59
CA ASP A 258 14.09 -15.60 -3.95
C ASP A 258 12.91 -16.08 -3.10
N LYS A 259 12.21 -15.16 -2.46
CA LYS A 259 10.99 -15.46 -1.69
C LYS A 259 9.71 -15.58 -2.56
N GLY A 260 9.78 -15.30 -3.85
CA GLY A 260 8.63 -15.33 -4.77
C GLY A 260 7.57 -14.26 -4.47
N ILE A 261 7.97 -13.16 -3.82
CA ILE A 261 7.11 -11.99 -3.57
C ILE A 261 7.00 -11.14 -4.84
N ILE A 262 8.07 -11.09 -5.63
CA ILE A 262 8.08 -10.51 -6.98
C ILE A 262 8.61 -11.54 -7.98
N THR A 263 8.22 -11.38 -9.23
CA THR A 263 8.63 -12.24 -10.35
C THR A 263 9.19 -11.39 -11.48
N GLU A 264 9.83 -12.03 -12.48
CA GLU A 264 10.19 -11.31 -13.70
C GLU A 264 8.92 -10.86 -14.43
N ALA A 265 8.90 -9.64 -14.92
CA ALA A 265 7.79 -9.10 -15.70
C ALA A 265 7.64 -9.85 -17.02
N LYS A 266 6.41 -10.02 -17.47
CA LYS A 266 6.08 -10.61 -18.77
C LYS A 266 6.40 -9.66 -19.93
N ASP A 267 6.22 -8.36 -19.70
CA ASP A 267 6.43 -7.28 -20.64
C ASP A 267 6.92 -6.04 -19.90
N LEU A 268 7.93 -5.38 -20.46
CA LEU A 268 8.49 -4.13 -19.95
C LEU A 268 8.68 -3.11 -21.08
N ASP A 269 8.07 -3.35 -22.25
CA ASP A 269 8.10 -2.38 -23.34
C ASP A 269 7.41 -1.10 -22.86
N TYR A 270 8.04 0.03 -23.21
CA TYR A 270 7.53 1.34 -22.80
C TYR A 270 6.18 1.62 -23.43
N ASP A 271 5.23 2.05 -22.63
CA ASP A 271 3.95 2.59 -23.06
C ASP A 271 3.52 3.77 -22.17
N VAL A 272 2.38 4.36 -22.50
CA VAL A 272 1.75 5.40 -21.69
C VAL A 272 0.40 4.90 -21.20
N ARG A 273 0.14 5.08 -19.90
CA ARG A 273 -1.17 4.80 -19.32
C ARG A 273 -2.15 5.92 -19.68
N ILE A 274 -3.28 5.56 -20.27
CA ILE A 274 -4.40 6.47 -20.56
C ILE A 274 -5.66 5.93 -19.92
N ASP A 275 -6.14 6.62 -18.91
CA ASP A 275 -7.41 6.31 -18.27
C ASP A 275 -8.54 7.11 -18.93
N PHE A 276 -9.67 6.46 -19.14
CA PHE A 276 -10.89 7.05 -19.69
C PHE A 276 -12.01 6.97 -18.67
N LEU A 277 -12.72 8.08 -18.45
CA LEU A 277 -13.91 8.13 -17.63
C LEU A 277 -15.15 7.97 -18.50
N GLY A 278 -15.98 6.94 -18.20
CA GLY A 278 -17.21 6.63 -18.93
C GLY A 278 -18.41 7.39 -18.41
N VAL A 279 -19.15 6.77 -17.47
CA VAL A 279 -20.37 7.32 -16.88
C VAL A 279 -20.18 7.64 -15.40
N ASP A 280 -20.55 8.87 -15.05
CA ASP A 280 -20.87 9.23 -13.66
C ASP A 280 -22.32 9.75 -13.58
N LYS A 281 -22.80 10.09 -12.41
CA LYS A 281 -24.17 10.55 -12.14
C LYS A 281 -24.18 11.98 -11.64
N GLU A 282 -25.24 12.72 -12.00
CA GLU A 282 -25.57 13.98 -11.34
C GLU A 282 -26.99 13.95 -10.79
N ASN A 283 -27.27 14.79 -9.79
CA ASN A 283 -28.60 14.98 -9.26
C ASN A 283 -29.43 15.84 -10.22
N PHE A 284 -30.58 15.33 -10.67
CA PHE A 284 -31.50 16.06 -11.55
C PHE A 284 -32.91 15.99 -11.03
N LEU A 285 -33.41 17.09 -10.46
CA LEU A 285 -34.71 17.18 -9.82
C LEU A 285 -34.91 16.11 -8.71
N LEU A 286 -35.69 15.06 -8.98
CA LEU A 286 -36.01 13.98 -8.05
C LEU A 286 -35.33 12.65 -8.39
N PHE A 287 -34.50 12.62 -9.39
CA PHE A 287 -33.74 11.43 -9.83
C PHE A 287 -32.29 11.76 -10.15
N ARG A 288 -31.51 10.75 -10.44
CA ARG A 288 -30.13 10.89 -10.92
C ARG A 288 -30.09 10.55 -12.40
N ARG A 289 -29.34 11.31 -13.17
CA ARG A 289 -29.12 11.03 -14.60
C ARG A 289 -27.67 10.70 -14.87
N ASN A 290 -27.43 9.94 -15.94
CA ASN A 290 -26.11 9.71 -16.46
C ASN A 290 -25.49 11.00 -16.98
N VAL A 291 -24.21 11.17 -16.69
CA VAL A 291 -23.31 12.11 -17.33
C VAL A 291 -22.23 11.28 -18.02
N VAL A 292 -22.18 11.36 -19.34
CA VAL A 292 -21.22 10.61 -20.16
C VAL A 292 -20.04 11.52 -20.46
N ALA A 293 -18.83 11.12 -20.04
CA ALA A 293 -17.61 11.84 -20.36
C ALA A 293 -16.90 11.27 -21.61
N THR A 294 -16.90 9.93 -21.76
CA THR A 294 -16.23 9.28 -22.90
C THR A 294 -16.97 7.99 -23.25
N THR A 295 -17.51 7.89 -24.46
CA THR A 295 -18.09 6.65 -24.99
C THR A 295 -17.01 5.72 -25.53
N ILE A 296 -17.34 4.47 -25.80
CA ILE A 296 -16.43 3.49 -26.40
C ILE A 296 -15.96 3.95 -27.80
N GLU A 297 -16.82 4.58 -28.58
CA GLU A 297 -16.45 5.19 -29.87
C GLU A 297 -15.47 6.37 -29.70
N ASN A 298 -15.65 7.13 -28.62
CA ASN A 298 -14.75 8.23 -28.28
C ASN A 298 -13.35 7.71 -27.88
N ILE A 299 -13.26 6.60 -27.13
CA ILE A 299 -11.97 5.96 -26.80
C ILE A 299 -11.21 5.63 -28.10
N GLU A 300 -11.89 4.98 -29.07
CA GLU A 300 -11.27 4.66 -30.36
C GLU A 300 -10.77 5.92 -31.08
N THR A 301 -11.52 7.02 -31.01
CA THR A 301 -11.15 8.31 -31.60
C THR A 301 -9.91 8.90 -30.91
N ILE A 302 -9.85 8.90 -29.59
CA ILE A 302 -8.70 9.43 -28.82
C ILE A 302 -7.45 8.60 -29.10
N ILE A 303 -7.53 7.27 -29.02
CA ILE A 303 -6.40 6.37 -29.33
C ILE A 303 -5.88 6.61 -30.73
N SER A 304 -6.78 6.72 -31.75
CA SER A 304 -6.37 6.99 -33.13
C SER A 304 -5.63 8.31 -33.25
N LYS A 305 -6.10 9.36 -32.57
CA LYS A 305 -5.42 10.66 -32.57
C LYS A 305 -4.07 10.62 -31.86
N LEU A 306 -3.93 9.87 -30.77
CA LEU A 306 -2.65 9.66 -30.09
C LEU A 306 -1.65 8.95 -31.02
N GLN A 307 -2.10 7.91 -31.73
CA GLN A 307 -1.28 7.19 -32.71
C GLN A 307 -0.87 8.07 -33.89
N GLU A 308 -1.77 8.93 -34.42
CA GLU A 308 -1.45 9.92 -35.43
C GLU A 308 -0.38 10.93 -34.98
N ASN A 309 -0.24 11.14 -33.66
CA ASN A 309 0.77 11.99 -33.05
C ASN A 309 2.00 11.21 -32.56
N GLY A 310 2.17 9.95 -32.95
CA GLY A 310 3.35 9.14 -32.69
C GLY A 310 3.35 8.39 -31.35
N VAL A 311 2.22 8.30 -30.66
CA VAL A 311 2.05 7.47 -29.45
C VAL A 311 1.45 6.14 -29.88
N GLU A 312 2.28 5.13 -30.11
CA GLU A 312 1.84 3.83 -30.65
C GLU A 312 1.46 2.86 -29.52
N ASP A 313 2.20 2.87 -28.42
CA ASP A 313 2.08 1.93 -27.31
C ASP A 313 1.26 2.57 -26.18
N ILE A 314 0.07 2.02 -25.91
CA ILE A 314 -0.91 2.61 -25.00
C ILE A 314 -1.50 1.54 -24.08
N ALA A 315 -1.36 1.73 -22.78
CA ALA A 315 -2.12 1.00 -21.77
C ALA A 315 -3.42 1.77 -21.47
N ALA A 316 -4.52 1.34 -22.07
CA ALA A 316 -5.83 2.00 -21.93
C ALA A 316 -6.62 1.38 -20.76
N TYR A 317 -7.14 2.23 -19.91
CA TYR A 317 -7.98 1.84 -18.76
C TYR A 317 -9.33 2.53 -18.86
N TYR A 318 -10.40 1.81 -18.53
CA TYR A 318 -11.74 2.37 -18.62
C TYR A 318 -12.46 2.25 -17.29
N ASP A 319 -12.71 3.39 -16.64
CA ASP A 319 -13.53 3.50 -15.46
C ASP A 319 -14.96 3.98 -15.78
N GLY A 320 -15.90 3.73 -14.90
CA GLY A 320 -17.30 4.09 -15.13
C GLY A 320 -17.94 3.40 -16.34
N TRP A 321 -17.37 2.28 -16.79
CA TRP A 321 -17.87 1.50 -17.95
C TRP A 321 -19.16 0.74 -17.64
N GLN A 322 -19.37 0.36 -16.37
CA GLN A 322 -20.48 -0.47 -15.95
C GLN A 322 -21.82 0.30 -15.99
N LYS A 323 -22.88 -0.48 -16.10
CA LYS A 323 -24.26 0.05 -16.05
C LYS A 323 -24.47 0.92 -14.82
N ASP A 324 -25.07 2.07 -15.02
CA ASP A 324 -25.33 3.09 -14.00
C ASP A 324 -24.07 3.78 -13.43
N GLY A 325 -22.88 3.61 -14.08
CA GLY A 325 -21.66 4.36 -13.82
C GLY A 325 -20.79 3.82 -12.68
N MET A 326 -19.65 4.50 -12.48
CA MET A 326 -18.58 4.06 -11.58
C MET A 326 -19.01 3.86 -10.12
N TYR A 327 -19.99 4.61 -9.64
CA TYR A 327 -20.49 4.51 -8.25
C TYR A 327 -21.64 3.51 -8.08
N ASN A 328 -21.97 2.70 -9.09
CA ASN A 328 -22.88 1.56 -8.91
C ASN A 328 -22.10 0.37 -8.32
N LEU A 329 -21.82 0.45 -7.03
CA LEU A 329 -20.95 -0.45 -6.29
C LEU A 329 -21.70 -1.18 -5.16
N PRO A 330 -21.32 -2.45 -4.88
CA PRO A 330 -20.35 -3.27 -5.62
C PRO A 330 -20.93 -3.78 -6.95
N ASN A 331 -20.08 -3.96 -7.95
CA ASN A 331 -20.48 -4.52 -9.23
C ASN A 331 -19.70 -5.82 -9.53
N THR A 332 -20.45 -6.86 -9.86
CA THR A 332 -19.89 -8.17 -10.27
C THR A 332 -20.29 -8.55 -11.70
N ASP A 333 -21.18 -7.76 -12.33
CA ASP A 333 -21.73 -8.06 -13.64
C ASP A 333 -20.86 -7.46 -14.75
N PHE A 334 -20.67 -8.20 -15.83
CA PHE A 334 -20.17 -7.67 -17.08
C PHE A 334 -21.30 -7.08 -17.90
N LYS A 335 -21.72 -5.87 -17.52
CA LYS A 335 -22.78 -5.13 -18.19
C LYS A 335 -22.36 -3.68 -18.40
N VAL A 336 -21.99 -3.39 -19.64
CA VAL A 336 -21.59 -2.03 -20.07
C VAL A 336 -22.82 -1.13 -20.16
N ASP A 337 -22.70 0.13 -19.73
CA ASP A 337 -23.81 1.08 -19.84
C ASP A 337 -24.22 1.31 -21.29
N SER A 338 -25.52 1.42 -21.53
CA SER A 338 -26.05 1.60 -22.88
C SER A 338 -25.66 2.93 -23.53
N ASP A 339 -25.48 3.96 -22.71
CA ASP A 339 -25.09 5.30 -23.18
C ASP A 339 -23.63 5.32 -23.68
N LEU A 340 -22.82 4.32 -23.30
CA LEU A 340 -21.44 4.11 -23.78
C LEU A 340 -21.36 3.27 -25.07
N GLY A 341 -22.46 2.63 -25.50
CA GLY A 341 -22.52 1.71 -26.63
C GLY A 341 -22.74 0.24 -26.26
N GLY A 342 -22.74 -0.10 -24.97
CA GLY A 342 -23.05 -1.43 -24.43
C GLY A 342 -21.97 -2.48 -24.73
N ASN A 343 -22.23 -3.73 -24.28
CA ASN A 343 -21.27 -4.85 -24.38
C ASN A 343 -20.74 -5.10 -25.80
N SER A 344 -21.58 -4.89 -26.84
CA SER A 344 -21.17 -5.14 -28.22
C SER A 344 -20.14 -4.13 -28.71
N ALA A 345 -20.22 -2.87 -28.30
CA ALA A 345 -19.23 -1.85 -28.64
C ALA A 345 -17.90 -2.13 -27.92
N LEU A 346 -17.95 -2.46 -26.63
CA LEU A 346 -16.74 -2.78 -25.86
C LEU A 346 -16.01 -4.01 -26.43
N LYS A 347 -16.77 -5.06 -26.80
CA LYS A 347 -16.17 -6.24 -27.43
C LYS A 347 -15.50 -5.91 -28.75
N LYS A 348 -16.12 -5.09 -29.61
CA LYS A 348 -15.50 -4.65 -30.87
C LYS A 348 -14.21 -3.87 -30.64
N LEU A 349 -14.18 -3.01 -29.61
CA LEU A 349 -12.98 -2.26 -29.25
C LEU A 349 -11.86 -3.21 -28.79
N ALA A 350 -12.17 -4.15 -27.91
CA ALA A 350 -11.23 -5.15 -27.46
C ALA A 350 -10.71 -6.03 -28.60
N ASP A 351 -11.60 -6.56 -29.45
CA ASP A 351 -11.24 -7.37 -30.62
C ASP A 351 -10.37 -6.58 -31.64
N LYS A 352 -10.56 -5.24 -31.73
CA LYS A 352 -9.75 -4.37 -32.61
C LYS A 352 -8.31 -4.26 -32.16
N TYR A 353 -8.08 -4.17 -30.85
CA TYR A 353 -6.75 -3.95 -30.28
C TYR A 353 -6.08 -5.26 -29.81
N ASP A 354 -6.76 -6.38 -29.89
CA ASP A 354 -6.18 -7.68 -29.56
C ASP A 354 -4.93 -7.97 -30.43
N GLY A 355 -3.81 -8.27 -29.77
CA GLY A 355 -2.52 -8.52 -30.42
C GLY A 355 -1.84 -7.28 -31.02
N THR A 356 -2.29 -6.08 -30.70
CA THR A 356 -1.62 -4.80 -31.03
C THR A 356 -0.82 -4.29 -29.83
N SER A 357 -0.18 -3.12 -29.98
CA SER A 357 0.51 -2.41 -28.89
C SER A 357 -0.44 -1.58 -27.99
N VAL A 358 -1.74 -1.74 -28.15
CA VAL A 358 -2.75 -1.11 -27.29
C VAL A 358 -3.41 -2.18 -26.44
N SER A 359 -3.26 -2.11 -25.12
CA SER A 359 -4.01 -2.93 -24.16
C SER A 359 -5.29 -2.22 -23.72
N LEU A 360 -6.31 -2.99 -23.30
CA LEU A 360 -7.55 -2.43 -22.74
C LEU A 360 -7.91 -3.16 -21.46
N SER A 361 -7.95 -2.42 -20.36
CA SER A 361 -8.30 -2.91 -19.02
C SER A 361 -9.56 -2.23 -18.49
N LEU A 362 -10.35 -2.96 -17.71
CA LEU A 362 -11.55 -2.42 -17.04
C LEU A 362 -11.24 -2.18 -15.57
N ILE A 363 -11.41 -0.94 -15.11
CA ILE A 363 -11.22 -0.58 -13.70
C ILE A 363 -12.45 -1.00 -12.90
N GLN A 364 -12.22 -1.61 -11.73
CA GLN A 364 -13.28 -2.00 -10.81
C GLN A 364 -12.84 -1.90 -9.36
N ASP A 365 -13.53 -1.07 -8.58
CA ASP A 365 -13.43 -1.07 -7.13
C ASP A 365 -14.14 -2.31 -6.54
N MET A 366 -13.39 -3.09 -5.75
CA MET A 366 -13.85 -4.33 -5.12
C MET A 366 -13.92 -4.25 -3.58
N LEU A 367 -13.85 -3.04 -3.02
CA LEU A 367 -13.98 -2.79 -1.59
C LEU A 367 -15.26 -2.01 -1.27
N THR A 368 -15.58 -1.00 -2.07
CA THR A 368 -16.59 0.01 -1.73
C THR A 368 -18.02 -0.48 -1.97
N ILE A 369 -18.91 -0.15 -1.05
CA ILE A 369 -20.36 -0.27 -1.20
C ILE A 369 -20.95 1.14 -1.21
N ASN A 370 -21.67 1.48 -2.25
CA ASN A 370 -22.54 2.65 -2.25
C ASN A 370 -23.90 2.27 -1.65
N ASP A 371 -24.12 2.69 -0.41
CA ASP A 371 -25.33 2.33 0.37
C ASP A 371 -26.64 2.88 -0.26
N THR A 372 -26.52 3.80 -1.22
CA THR A 372 -27.67 4.34 -1.97
C THR A 372 -28.09 3.45 -3.13
N THR A 373 -27.17 2.69 -3.72
CA THR A 373 -27.41 1.84 -4.89
C THR A 373 -27.53 0.36 -4.54
N SER A 374 -27.00 -0.05 -3.39
CA SER A 374 -26.89 -1.45 -2.99
C SER A 374 -27.37 -1.68 -1.56
N ASN A 375 -27.95 -2.87 -1.28
CA ASN A 375 -28.29 -3.27 0.07
C ASN A 375 -27.08 -3.88 0.78
N SER A 376 -26.55 -3.17 1.74
CA SER A 376 -25.33 -3.52 2.47
C SER A 376 -25.52 -4.39 3.72
N THR A 377 -26.75 -4.77 4.08
CA THR A 377 -27.10 -5.38 5.38
C THR A 377 -26.25 -6.61 5.74
N PHE A 378 -25.93 -7.45 4.76
CA PHE A 378 -25.18 -8.70 4.95
C PHE A 378 -23.78 -8.71 4.32
N THR A 379 -23.40 -7.64 3.64
CA THR A 379 -22.15 -7.56 2.89
C THR A 379 -21.18 -6.55 3.49
N ALA A 380 -21.72 -5.55 4.20
CA ALA A 380 -20.89 -4.50 4.79
C ALA A 380 -20.05 -5.02 5.96
N MET A 381 -18.80 -4.56 5.97
CA MET A 381 -17.84 -4.80 7.03
C MET A 381 -18.32 -4.22 8.35
N LYS A 382 -18.13 -4.98 9.42
CA LYS A 382 -18.33 -4.52 10.78
C LYS A 382 -16.98 -4.37 11.46
N LEU A 383 -16.83 -3.29 12.18
CA LEU A 383 -15.69 -3.05 13.05
C LEU A 383 -15.58 -4.17 14.10
N ILE A 384 -14.43 -4.27 14.75
CA ILE A 384 -14.20 -5.26 15.79
C ILE A 384 -15.20 -5.13 16.97
N ASN A 385 -15.73 -3.93 17.20
CA ASN A 385 -16.83 -3.66 18.15
C ASN A 385 -18.23 -3.96 17.62
N LYS A 386 -18.35 -4.59 16.44
CA LYS A 386 -19.59 -5.02 15.76
C LYS A 386 -20.46 -3.91 15.17
N ARG A 387 -20.03 -2.64 15.23
CA ARG A 387 -20.70 -1.56 14.48
C ARG A 387 -20.37 -1.70 12.99
N THR A 388 -21.31 -1.36 12.13
CA THR A 388 -21.03 -1.32 10.68
C THR A 388 -20.09 -0.15 10.38
N TYR A 389 -19.01 -0.42 9.65
CA TYR A 389 -18.14 0.64 9.16
C TYR A 389 -18.85 1.45 8.07
N SER A 390 -18.75 2.76 8.16
CA SER A 390 -19.19 3.68 7.10
C SER A 390 -18.38 4.97 7.20
N TYR A 391 -18.10 5.56 6.06
CA TYR A 391 -17.48 6.88 5.99
C TYR A 391 -18.29 7.79 5.09
N THR A 392 -18.16 9.09 5.30
CA THR A 392 -18.85 10.12 4.51
C THR A 392 -17.83 11.10 3.99
N ASP A 393 -17.74 11.17 2.67
CA ASP A 393 -17.00 12.22 2.00
C ASP A 393 -17.95 13.38 1.68
N ARG A 394 -17.70 14.52 2.31
CA ARG A 394 -18.54 15.72 2.18
C ARG A 394 -18.28 16.49 0.89
N PHE A 395 -17.14 16.27 0.26
CA PHE A 395 -16.73 16.97 -0.96
C PHE A 395 -17.40 16.38 -2.21
N LEU A 396 -17.83 15.14 -2.16
CA LEU A 396 -18.55 14.51 -3.25
C LEU A 396 -19.96 15.11 -3.42
N ASN A 397 -20.42 15.21 -4.69
CA ASN A 397 -21.64 15.94 -5.02
C ASN A 397 -22.92 15.09 -4.92
N VAL A 398 -22.85 13.80 -5.28
CA VAL A 398 -24.02 12.94 -5.51
C VAL A 398 -24.12 11.84 -4.46
N TYR A 399 -23.13 11.01 -4.39
CA TYR A 399 -23.00 9.91 -3.43
C TYR A 399 -21.93 10.30 -2.40
N LYS A 400 -22.29 10.31 -1.15
CA LYS A 400 -21.40 10.84 -0.09
C LYS A 400 -21.08 9.81 0.97
N THR A 401 -21.91 8.80 1.16
CA THR A 401 -21.76 7.81 2.23
C THR A 401 -21.52 6.44 1.64
N PHE A 402 -20.42 5.85 2.08
CA PHE A 402 -19.96 4.56 1.62
C PHE A 402 -19.67 3.63 2.79
N LYS A 403 -19.60 2.35 2.50
CA LYS A 403 -19.19 1.27 3.40
C LYS A 403 -18.17 0.40 2.70
N TYR A 404 -17.52 -0.47 3.45
CA TYR A 404 -16.63 -1.48 2.88
C TYR A 404 -17.28 -2.85 2.85
N LEU A 405 -16.98 -3.64 1.84
CA LEU A 405 -17.26 -5.06 1.80
C LEU A 405 -16.48 -5.80 2.90
N THR A 406 -17.06 -6.89 3.42
CA THR A 406 -16.23 -7.81 4.19
C THR A 406 -15.24 -8.50 3.26
N PRO A 407 -13.99 -8.79 3.71
CA PRO A 407 -12.98 -9.47 2.89
C PRO A 407 -13.47 -10.77 2.26
N SER A 408 -14.31 -11.54 2.97
CA SER A 408 -14.93 -12.75 2.41
C SER A 408 -15.90 -12.44 1.26
N LYS A 409 -16.55 -11.28 1.25
CA LYS A 409 -17.43 -10.85 0.15
C LYS A 409 -16.62 -10.28 -1.02
N THR A 410 -15.57 -9.54 -0.76
CA THR A 410 -14.62 -9.15 -1.81
C THR A 410 -14.07 -10.39 -2.53
N ASN A 411 -13.67 -11.43 -1.77
CA ASN A 411 -13.24 -12.70 -2.36
C ASN A 411 -14.30 -13.33 -3.29
N GLU A 412 -15.55 -13.43 -2.85
CA GLU A 412 -16.65 -13.98 -3.64
C GLU A 412 -16.94 -13.13 -4.89
N TYR A 413 -16.96 -11.81 -4.73
CA TYR A 413 -17.34 -10.87 -5.78
C TYR A 413 -16.26 -10.74 -6.84
N LEU A 414 -15.00 -10.69 -6.44
CA LEU A 414 -13.87 -10.64 -7.36
C LEU A 414 -13.82 -11.89 -8.26
N LYS A 415 -14.02 -13.08 -7.71
CA LYS A 415 -14.10 -14.33 -8.48
C LYS A 415 -15.25 -14.30 -9.49
N THR A 416 -16.42 -13.83 -9.05
CA THR A 416 -17.60 -13.71 -9.91
C THR A 416 -17.38 -12.67 -11.02
N PHE A 417 -16.80 -11.54 -10.69
CA PHE A 417 -16.46 -10.48 -11.63
C PHE A 417 -15.49 -10.99 -12.71
N ALA A 418 -14.38 -11.60 -12.28
CA ALA A 418 -13.39 -12.16 -13.21
C ALA A 418 -14.01 -13.19 -14.18
N ASP A 419 -14.88 -14.07 -13.68
CA ASP A 419 -15.62 -15.00 -14.52
C ASP A 419 -16.52 -14.33 -15.56
N ASN A 420 -17.20 -13.26 -15.16
CA ASN A 420 -18.14 -12.55 -16.02
C ASN A 420 -17.40 -11.72 -17.08
N VAL A 421 -16.32 -11.06 -16.71
CA VAL A 421 -15.47 -10.28 -17.61
C VAL A 421 -14.80 -11.21 -18.64
N GLN A 422 -14.24 -12.34 -18.20
CA GLN A 422 -13.63 -13.32 -19.10
C GLN A 422 -14.64 -13.91 -20.11
N LYS A 423 -15.86 -14.24 -19.67
CA LYS A 423 -16.97 -14.66 -20.56
C LYS A 423 -17.35 -13.55 -21.54
N GLY A 424 -17.18 -12.31 -21.16
CA GLY A 424 -17.35 -11.13 -22.02
C GLY A 424 -16.27 -10.96 -23.08
N GLY A 425 -15.19 -11.71 -23.01
CA GLY A 425 -14.07 -11.67 -23.97
C GLY A 425 -13.00 -10.62 -23.60
N ILE A 426 -12.95 -10.21 -22.34
CA ILE A 426 -11.90 -9.31 -21.82
C ILE A 426 -10.98 -10.14 -20.91
N SER A 427 -9.68 -9.97 -21.04
CA SER A 427 -8.65 -10.68 -20.26
C SER A 427 -7.86 -9.79 -19.31
N ASN A 428 -8.01 -8.48 -19.41
CA ASN A 428 -7.30 -7.52 -18.59
C ASN A 428 -8.27 -6.82 -17.65
N ILE A 429 -7.96 -6.79 -16.37
CA ILE A 429 -8.71 -6.06 -15.33
C ILE A 429 -7.79 -5.19 -14.50
N SER A 430 -8.33 -4.08 -14.05
CA SER A 430 -7.68 -3.20 -13.10
C SER A 430 -8.48 -3.16 -11.81
N LEU A 431 -7.83 -3.38 -10.69
CA LEU A 431 -8.47 -3.54 -9.39
C LEU A 431 -8.06 -2.41 -8.45
N SER A 432 -9.03 -1.91 -7.69
CA SER A 432 -8.80 -0.85 -6.70
C SER A 432 -9.57 -1.09 -5.40
N GLY A 433 -9.29 -0.27 -4.41
CA GLY A 433 -9.96 -0.17 -3.13
C GLY A 433 -9.47 -1.15 -2.08
N PHE A 434 -9.40 -2.45 -2.36
CA PHE A 434 -8.88 -3.44 -1.41
C PHE A 434 -7.36 -3.65 -1.56
N THR A 435 -6.76 -3.07 -2.57
CA THR A 435 -5.34 -3.22 -2.94
C THR A 435 -4.40 -2.55 -1.94
N ASP A 436 -4.84 -1.45 -1.37
CA ASP A 436 -4.16 -0.62 -0.37
C ASP A 436 -4.77 -0.73 1.04
N THR A 437 -6.03 -1.16 1.14
CA THR A 437 -6.79 -1.18 2.39
C THR A 437 -6.80 -2.56 3.05
N LEU A 438 -6.19 -2.67 4.24
CA LEU A 438 -6.18 -3.90 5.02
C LEU A 438 -6.62 -3.66 6.46
N SER A 439 -7.74 -4.26 6.87
CA SER A 439 -8.31 -4.08 8.21
C SER A 439 -8.78 -5.37 8.84
N SER A 440 -8.72 -5.43 10.17
CA SER A 440 -9.45 -6.42 10.95
C SER A 440 -10.96 -6.18 10.85
N TYR A 441 -11.77 -7.17 11.14
CA TYR A 441 -13.24 -7.01 11.09
C TYR A 441 -13.97 -8.02 11.96
N SER A 442 -15.27 -7.83 12.09
CA SER A 442 -16.18 -8.74 12.79
C SER A 442 -17.27 -9.24 11.84
N LEU A 443 -17.55 -10.54 11.87
CA LEU A 443 -18.63 -11.17 11.12
C LEU A 443 -19.29 -12.26 11.97
N ASN A 444 -20.62 -12.24 12.09
CA ASN A 444 -21.38 -13.24 12.88
C ASN A 444 -20.84 -13.44 14.30
N SER A 445 -20.47 -12.35 14.97
CA SER A 445 -19.86 -12.32 16.31
C SER A 445 -18.47 -12.95 16.43
N LYS A 446 -17.86 -13.39 15.34
CA LYS A 446 -16.44 -13.79 15.29
C LYS A 446 -15.62 -12.58 14.86
N LYS A 447 -14.46 -12.41 15.49
CA LYS A 447 -13.45 -11.41 15.11
C LYS A 447 -12.47 -12.04 14.12
N TYR A 448 -12.06 -11.27 13.13
CA TYR A 448 -11.09 -11.64 12.10
C TYR A 448 -9.96 -10.63 12.12
N THR A 449 -8.75 -11.11 11.99
CA THR A 449 -7.53 -10.30 11.97
C THR A 449 -7.26 -9.74 10.56
N ARG A 450 -6.27 -8.84 10.45
CA ARG A 450 -5.75 -8.40 9.15
C ARG A 450 -5.20 -9.59 8.35
N LYS A 451 -4.61 -10.59 9.02
CA LYS A 451 -4.16 -11.83 8.35
C LYS A 451 -5.31 -12.59 7.71
N ASP A 452 -6.43 -12.75 8.43
CA ASP A 452 -7.62 -13.38 7.85
C ASP A 452 -8.14 -12.62 6.62
N ALA A 453 -8.12 -11.29 6.66
CA ALA A 453 -8.51 -10.46 5.51
C ALA A 453 -7.57 -10.66 4.31
N MET A 454 -6.25 -10.60 4.56
CA MET A 454 -5.22 -10.85 3.56
C MET A 454 -5.36 -12.23 2.90
N ASP A 455 -5.69 -13.27 3.69
CA ASP A 455 -5.90 -14.62 3.17
C ASP A 455 -7.13 -14.71 2.25
N TYR A 456 -8.21 -13.98 2.55
CA TYR A 456 -9.34 -13.90 1.64
C TYR A 456 -8.98 -13.22 0.32
N TYR A 457 -8.26 -12.10 0.37
CA TYR A 457 -7.86 -11.35 -0.81
C TYR A 457 -6.89 -12.16 -1.69
N THR A 458 -5.85 -12.72 -1.10
CA THR A 458 -4.85 -13.52 -1.85
C THR A 458 -5.46 -14.79 -2.43
N SER A 459 -6.38 -15.44 -1.71
CA SER A 459 -7.13 -16.60 -2.25
C SER A 459 -8.00 -16.23 -3.46
N ALA A 460 -8.56 -15.02 -3.51
CA ALA A 460 -9.27 -14.55 -4.70
C ALA A 460 -8.31 -14.34 -5.87
N MET A 461 -7.16 -13.72 -5.60
CA MET A 461 -6.16 -13.45 -6.62
C MET A 461 -5.56 -14.73 -7.22
N ASP A 462 -5.31 -15.77 -6.41
CA ASP A 462 -4.88 -17.07 -6.90
C ASP A 462 -5.85 -17.64 -7.96
N GLU A 463 -7.17 -17.47 -7.77
CA GLU A 463 -8.15 -17.91 -8.76
C GLU A 463 -8.19 -17.00 -10.00
N VAL A 464 -8.06 -15.69 -9.84
CA VAL A 464 -8.06 -14.71 -10.94
C VAL A 464 -6.87 -14.99 -11.88
N ILE A 465 -5.67 -15.10 -11.31
CA ILE A 465 -4.46 -15.41 -12.08
C ILE A 465 -4.53 -16.82 -12.68
N GLY A 466 -5.10 -17.79 -11.95
CA GLY A 466 -5.32 -19.15 -12.44
C GLY A 466 -6.22 -19.24 -13.69
N LYS A 467 -7.02 -18.21 -13.97
CA LYS A 467 -7.81 -18.06 -15.20
C LYS A 467 -7.02 -17.47 -16.37
N GLY A 468 -5.76 -17.06 -16.16
CA GLY A 468 -4.91 -16.43 -17.16
C GLY A 468 -5.27 -14.95 -17.42
N MET A 469 -5.88 -14.28 -16.46
CA MET A 469 -6.13 -12.84 -16.54
C MET A 469 -4.86 -12.05 -16.25
N ASN A 470 -4.65 -10.94 -16.94
CA ASN A 470 -3.68 -9.93 -16.59
C ASN A 470 -4.31 -8.95 -15.60
N VAL A 471 -3.56 -8.58 -14.58
CA VAL A 471 -4.08 -7.77 -13.49
C VAL A 471 -3.22 -6.55 -13.25
N SER A 472 -3.83 -5.38 -13.39
CA SER A 472 -3.28 -4.12 -12.90
C SER A 472 -3.90 -3.81 -11.55
N MET A 473 -3.16 -3.17 -10.66
CA MET A 473 -3.64 -2.79 -9.33
C MET A 473 -3.23 -1.36 -8.99
N GLU A 474 -4.17 -0.62 -8.44
CA GLU A 474 -3.95 0.70 -7.87
C GLU A 474 -3.29 0.55 -6.49
N GLU A 475 -2.12 1.17 -6.30
CA GLU A 475 -1.32 1.19 -5.06
C GLU A 475 -1.24 -0.17 -4.32
N PRO A 476 -0.88 -1.28 -4.99
CA PRO A 476 -0.94 -2.59 -4.35
C PRO A 476 0.05 -2.73 -3.19
N SER A 477 -0.45 -3.09 -2.02
CA SER A 477 0.36 -3.56 -0.90
C SER A 477 1.25 -4.74 -1.31
N MET A 478 2.43 -4.89 -0.70
CA MET A 478 3.45 -5.86 -1.09
C MET A 478 2.92 -7.31 -1.25
N TYR A 479 1.97 -7.73 -0.44
CA TYR A 479 1.43 -9.10 -0.53
C TYR A 479 0.64 -9.37 -1.83
N PHE A 480 0.34 -8.32 -2.62
CA PHE A 480 -0.23 -8.43 -3.96
C PHE A 480 0.79 -8.43 -5.09
N TRP A 481 2.06 -8.05 -4.87
CA TRP A 481 3.01 -7.84 -5.95
C TRP A 481 3.23 -9.04 -6.86
N LYS A 482 3.16 -10.27 -6.31
CA LYS A 482 3.24 -11.50 -7.13
C LYS A 482 2.05 -11.71 -8.09
N TYR A 483 0.97 -10.97 -7.89
CA TYR A 483 -0.25 -11.01 -8.71
C TYR A 483 -0.39 -9.84 -9.65
N THR A 484 0.48 -8.84 -9.52
CA THR A 484 0.39 -7.56 -10.21
C THR A 484 1.29 -7.58 -11.45
N ASP A 485 0.69 -7.44 -12.63
CA ASP A 485 1.43 -7.23 -13.88
C ASP A 485 1.80 -5.75 -14.04
N GLU A 486 0.93 -4.83 -13.60
CA GLU A 486 1.07 -3.39 -13.72
C GLU A 486 0.65 -2.71 -12.41
N TYR A 487 1.59 -1.96 -11.83
CA TYR A 487 1.38 -1.13 -10.64
C TYR A 487 0.89 0.25 -11.08
N LEU A 488 -0.30 0.67 -10.65
CA LEU A 488 -0.88 1.97 -10.97
C LEU A 488 -0.75 2.91 -9.77
N ASP A 489 -0.60 4.21 -10.08
CA ASP A 489 -0.58 5.31 -9.10
C ASP A 489 0.56 5.18 -8.06
N MET A 490 1.77 4.82 -8.54
CA MET A 490 2.96 4.80 -7.69
C MET A 490 3.23 6.21 -7.15
N PRO A 491 3.20 6.41 -5.81
CA PRO A 491 3.56 7.68 -5.22
C PRO A 491 5.05 7.95 -5.44
N ILE A 492 5.38 8.95 -6.25
CA ILE A 492 6.76 9.36 -6.53
C ILE A 492 7.22 10.51 -5.63
N SER A 493 6.30 11.10 -4.90
CA SER A 493 6.54 12.08 -3.84
C SER A 493 6.39 11.42 -2.47
N SER A 494 6.85 12.07 -1.42
CA SER A 494 6.69 11.65 -0.04
C SER A 494 5.63 12.49 0.68
N SER A 495 5.26 12.10 1.90
CA SER A 495 4.42 12.90 2.79
C SER A 495 5.05 14.25 3.20
N MET A 496 6.25 14.53 2.72
CA MET A 496 7.00 15.77 2.98
C MET A 496 7.11 16.12 4.47
N TYR A 497 7.36 15.12 5.32
CA TYR A 497 7.61 15.35 6.74
C TYR A 497 8.75 16.35 6.95
N VAL A 498 8.64 17.17 7.99
CA VAL A 498 9.64 18.21 8.29
C VAL A 498 11.07 17.67 8.53
N TYR A 499 11.21 16.41 8.82
CA TYR A 499 12.49 15.72 9.01
C TYR A 499 13.01 15.04 7.74
N THR A 500 12.25 15.00 6.66
CA THR A 500 12.72 14.42 5.37
C THR A 500 13.87 15.25 4.83
N SER A 501 15.02 14.61 4.67
CA SER A 501 16.22 15.26 4.09
C SER A 501 16.19 15.19 2.56
N SER A 502 15.73 14.08 2.01
CA SER A 502 15.57 13.88 0.56
C SER A 502 14.62 12.71 0.25
N GLU A 503 13.95 12.77 -0.86
CA GLU A 503 13.23 11.65 -1.48
C GLU A 503 14.20 10.77 -2.27
N ILE A 504 13.94 9.48 -2.34
CA ILE A 504 14.76 8.51 -3.08
C ILE A 504 13.88 7.50 -3.83
N PRO A 505 14.29 7.04 -5.01
CA PRO A 505 13.56 6.06 -5.81
C PRO A 505 13.79 4.62 -5.30
N PHE A 506 13.50 4.36 -4.02
CA PHE A 506 13.80 3.08 -3.40
C PHE A 506 12.88 1.96 -3.91
N LEU A 507 11.55 2.14 -3.78
CA LEU A 507 10.59 1.12 -4.18
C LEU A 507 10.60 0.87 -5.68
N THR A 508 10.66 1.91 -6.50
CA THR A 508 10.76 1.75 -7.96
C THR A 508 12.04 1.05 -8.36
N SER A 509 13.15 1.27 -7.63
CA SER A 509 14.39 0.51 -7.81
C SER A 509 14.23 -0.95 -7.42
N VAL A 510 13.49 -1.27 -6.37
CA VAL A 510 13.18 -2.66 -5.96
C VAL A 510 12.31 -3.36 -7.00
N LEU A 511 11.29 -2.71 -7.51
CA LEU A 511 10.32 -3.28 -8.45
C LEU A 511 10.81 -3.35 -9.89
N LYS A 512 11.92 -2.67 -10.20
CA LYS A 512 12.48 -2.63 -11.57
C LYS A 512 12.69 -4.03 -12.14
N GLY A 513 12.08 -4.29 -13.29
CA GLY A 513 12.16 -5.57 -13.98
C GLY A 513 11.14 -6.61 -13.52
N SER A 514 10.27 -6.27 -12.56
CA SER A 514 9.28 -7.20 -12.01
C SER A 514 7.85 -6.89 -12.45
N MET A 515 7.54 -5.64 -12.73
CA MET A 515 6.25 -5.16 -13.25
C MET A 515 6.43 -3.79 -13.90
N LYS A 516 5.47 -3.37 -14.72
CA LYS A 516 5.35 -1.98 -15.13
C LYS A 516 4.84 -1.14 -13.98
N VAL A 517 5.39 0.05 -13.81
CA VAL A 517 5.01 0.98 -12.75
C VAL A 517 4.58 2.30 -13.37
N TYR A 518 3.35 2.70 -13.14
CA TYR A 518 2.75 3.92 -13.65
C TYR A 518 2.56 4.95 -12.55
N SER A 519 2.71 6.21 -12.90
CA SER A 519 2.55 7.35 -11.99
C SER A 519 1.07 7.68 -11.72
N GLU A 520 0.86 8.58 -10.78
CA GLU A 520 -0.33 9.43 -10.75
C GLU A 520 -0.47 10.25 -12.04
N TYR A 521 -1.63 10.90 -12.23
CA TYR A 521 -1.92 11.58 -13.49
C TYR A 521 -1.12 12.87 -13.70
N VAL A 522 -0.23 12.87 -14.71
CA VAL A 522 0.59 14.03 -15.11
C VAL A 522 -0.24 15.29 -15.37
N ASN A 523 -1.44 15.13 -15.93
CA ASN A 523 -2.28 16.27 -16.28
C ASN A 523 -2.97 16.96 -15.09
N PHE A 524 -2.86 16.39 -13.89
CA PHE A 524 -3.32 17.04 -12.65
C PHE A 524 -2.19 17.70 -11.87
N GLU A 525 -0.94 17.44 -12.25
CA GLU A 525 0.22 18.04 -11.61
C GLU A 525 0.38 19.53 -11.89
N ALA A 526 0.63 20.31 -10.84
CA ALA A 526 0.81 21.76 -10.96
C ALA A 526 2.08 22.13 -11.75
N ASN A 527 3.14 21.34 -11.64
CA ASN A 527 4.40 21.49 -12.36
C ASN A 527 4.70 20.23 -13.18
N GLN A 528 4.02 20.05 -14.30
CA GLN A 528 4.15 18.88 -15.16
C GLN A 528 5.60 18.63 -15.65
N THR A 529 6.39 19.69 -15.83
CA THR A 529 7.79 19.53 -16.27
C THR A 529 8.65 18.91 -15.17
N GLU A 530 8.52 19.37 -13.94
CA GLU A 530 9.25 18.82 -12.79
C GLU A 530 8.81 17.38 -12.50
N PHE A 531 7.49 17.15 -12.51
CA PHE A 531 6.93 15.81 -12.33
C PHE A 531 7.47 14.84 -13.40
N PHE A 532 7.50 15.25 -14.65
CA PHE A 532 8.05 14.45 -15.73
C PHE A 532 9.54 14.11 -15.55
N LEU A 533 10.35 15.06 -15.04
CA LEU A 533 11.75 14.79 -14.70
C LEU A 533 11.88 13.77 -13.58
N LYS A 534 11.00 13.80 -12.58
CA LYS A 534 10.92 12.77 -11.53
C LYS A 534 10.55 11.41 -12.10
N LEU A 535 9.63 11.33 -13.09
CA LEU A 535 9.30 10.05 -13.76
C LEU A 535 10.55 9.44 -14.43
N ILE A 536 11.35 10.26 -15.09
CA ILE A 536 12.62 9.81 -15.71
C ILE A 536 13.60 9.33 -14.64
N GLU A 537 13.75 10.08 -13.55
CA GLU A 537 14.64 9.73 -12.44
C GLU A 537 14.24 8.40 -11.80
N THR A 538 12.95 8.20 -11.57
CA THR A 538 12.41 7.02 -10.91
C THR A 538 12.19 5.82 -11.83
N GLY A 539 12.17 6.05 -13.16
CA GLY A 539 11.88 5.02 -14.16
C GLY A 539 10.40 4.61 -14.19
N VAL A 540 9.52 5.51 -13.76
CA VAL A 540 8.06 5.31 -13.71
C VAL A 540 7.43 5.79 -15.01
N TYR A 541 6.46 5.06 -15.52
CA TYR A 541 5.75 5.37 -16.75
C TYR A 541 4.66 6.42 -16.50
N PRO A 542 4.43 7.35 -17.46
CA PRO A 542 3.45 8.41 -17.27
C PRO A 542 2.01 7.94 -17.40
N SER A 543 1.13 8.57 -16.64
CA SER A 543 -0.33 8.36 -16.70
C SER A 543 -1.07 9.65 -17.03
N PHE A 544 -2.16 9.53 -17.76
CA PHE A 544 -3.08 10.63 -18.06
C PHE A 544 -4.53 10.18 -17.93
N LEU A 545 -5.38 10.97 -17.31
CA LEU A 545 -6.82 10.81 -17.36
C LEU A 545 -7.38 11.68 -18.51
N LEU A 546 -8.07 11.07 -19.48
CA LEU A 546 -8.61 11.79 -20.63
C LEU A 546 -10.12 11.60 -20.78
N THR A 547 -10.83 12.69 -21.03
CA THR A 547 -12.25 12.70 -21.39
C THR A 547 -12.44 13.26 -22.81
N TYR A 548 -13.42 12.73 -23.55
CA TYR A 548 -13.78 13.22 -24.86
C TYR A 548 -14.63 14.49 -24.78
N GLU A 549 -15.64 14.47 -23.89
CA GLU A 549 -16.43 15.64 -23.60
C GLU A 549 -15.64 16.61 -22.71
N SER A 550 -15.93 17.90 -22.83
CA SER A 550 -15.33 18.89 -21.93
C SER A 550 -15.55 18.52 -20.46
N PRO A 551 -14.53 18.58 -19.58
CA PRO A 551 -14.67 18.26 -18.16
C PRO A 551 -15.74 19.06 -17.43
N THR A 552 -16.23 20.16 -18.01
CA THR A 552 -17.35 20.93 -17.46
C THR A 552 -18.63 20.13 -17.31
N VAL A 553 -18.80 19.02 -18.06
CA VAL A 553 -19.96 18.14 -17.89
C VAL A 553 -19.94 17.44 -16.52
N LEU A 554 -18.75 17.25 -15.92
CA LEU A 554 -18.55 16.56 -14.66
C LEU A 554 -18.79 17.45 -13.42
N GLN A 555 -18.98 18.76 -13.57
CA GLN A 555 -18.97 19.72 -12.45
C GLN A 555 -19.98 19.44 -11.32
N TYR A 556 -21.03 18.65 -11.58
CA TYR A 556 -22.07 18.29 -10.60
C TYR A 556 -22.12 16.80 -10.28
N THR A 557 -21.13 16.04 -10.74
CA THR A 557 -20.95 14.62 -10.45
C THR A 557 -19.97 14.42 -9.29
N ASN A 558 -19.72 13.18 -8.90
CA ASN A 558 -18.66 12.88 -7.95
C ASN A 558 -17.25 13.09 -8.56
N SER A 559 -17.14 12.98 -9.89
CA SER A 559 -15.90 13.21 -10.67
C SER A 559 -15.63 14.70 -10.96
N SER A 560 -16.19 15.61 -10.19
CA SER A 560 -16.03 17.06 -10.40
C SER A 560 -14.57 17.57 -10.23
N TRP A 561 -13.71 16.75 -9.62
CA TRP A 561 -12.29 17.03 -9.47
C TRP A 561 -11.48 16.74 -10.72
N ASP A 562 -12.04 15.97 -11.68
CA ASP A 562 -11.36 15.58 -12.94
C ASP A 562 -11.40 16.68 -14.01
N TYR A 563 -11.24 17.93 -13.57
CA TYR A 563 -11.40 19.14 -14.40
C TYR A 563 -10.26 19.35 -15.42
N SER A 564 -9.15 18.62 -15.31
CA SER A 564 -7.97 18.74 -16.17
C SER A 564 -7.85 17.57 -17.14
N SER A 565 -8.96 17.02 -17.65
CA SER A 565 -9.00 15.77 -18.43
C SER A 565 -9.34 15.92 -19.92
N ASP A 566 -9.57 17.13 -20.45
CA ASP A 566 -9.91 17.35 -21.86
C ASP A 566 -8.81 16.83 -22.81
N TYR A 567 -9.13 15.78 -23.57
CA TYR A 567 -8.16 15.12 -24.44
C TYR A 567 -7.53 16.05 -25.48
N GLU A 568 -8.28 17.04 -26.02
CA GLU A 568 -7.76 17.98 -27.02
C GLU A 568 -6.63 18.85 -26.47
N GLN A 569 -6.66 19.12 -25.15
CA GLN A 569 -5.61 19.90 -24.49
C GLN A 569 -4.33 19.08 -24.26
N TYR A 570 -4.46 17.77 -24.04
CA TYR A 570 -3.34 16.93 -23.56
C TYR A 570 -2.71 16.03 -24.62
N ILE A 571 -3.29 15.86 -25.82
CA ILE A 571 -2.68 15.04 -26.89
C ILE A 571 -1.21 15.41 -27.14
N SER A 572 -0.90 16.69 -27.21
CA SER A 572 0.48 17.15 -27.45
C SER A 572 1.39 16.86 -26.25
N ALA A 573 0.87 16.95 -25.01
CA ALA A 573 1.64 16.64 -23.81
C ALA A 573 1.94 15.13 -23.72
N VAL A 574 0.95 14.28 -23.97
CA VAL A 574 1.12 12.82 -24.05
C VAL A 574 2.18 12.44 -25.10
N SER A 575 2.07 13.00 -26.30
CA SER A 575 3.04 12.75 -27.38
C SER A 575 4.46 13.21 -27.02
N TYR A 576 4.58 14.39 -26.41
CA TYR A 576 5.89 14.89 -25.95
C TYR A 576 6.50 14.00 -24.87
N THR A 577 5.71 13.58 -23.90
CA THR A 577 6.13 12.70 -22.81
C THR A 577 6.59 11.35 -23.34
N HIS A 578 5.82 10.76 -24.27
CA HIS A 578 6.14 9.49 -24.91
C HIS A 578 7.47 9.54 -25.69
N LEU A 579 7.68 10.57 -26.52
CA LEU A 579 8.91 10.75 -27.29
C LEU A 579 10.16 10.91 -26.39
N ARG A 580 10.05 11.70 -25.33
CA ARG A 580 11.17 11.95 -24.41
C ARG A 580 11.55 10.71 -23.62
N ALA A 581 10.60 9.90 -23.21
CA ALA A 581 10.90 8.67 -22.48
C ALA A 581 11.61 7.64 -23.37
N HIS A 582 11.26 7.55 -24.65
CA HIS A 582 11.99 6.71 -25.61
C HIS A 582 13.44 7.17 -25.84
N GLU A 583 13.72 8.47 -25.78
CA GLU A 583 15.08 9.01 -25.96
C GLU A 583 15.98 8.77 -24.74
N THR A 584 15.43 8.56 -23.58
CA THR A 584 16.16 8.34 -22.31
C THR A 584 16.28 6.88 -21.93
#